data_ae26ebbc9ee90615c2600dd0afeaf10a
#
_entry.id   ae26ebbc9ee90615c2600dd0afeaf10a
#
_cell.length_a   1.000
_cell.length_b   1.000
_cell.length_c   1.000
_cell.angle_alpha   90.00
_cell.angle_beta   90.00
_cell.angle_gamma   90.00
#
_symmetry.space_group_name_H-M   'P 1'
#
loop_
_entity.id
_entity.type
_entity.pdbx_description
1 polymer ?
#
loop_
_entity_poly.entity_id
_entity_poly.type
_entity_poly.pdbx_seq_one_letter_code
_entity_poly.pdbx_strand_id
1 'polypeptide(L)'
;VSSNKYIQKLKPLKEEKIKIINILEQLNALKENKNLNKDLSGWELKSASNIEKKIFDQISLAETRIRNLETEINYLEKKFLDHEIRKKRSLEKSAFINKTVYLENEKKEDEELQALRKA
;
A
#
# COMPACT_ATOMS: atom_id res chain seq x y z
N VAL A 1 13.56 10.87 0.44
CA VAL A 1 13.68 10.42 -0.94
C VAL A 1 13.18 8.99 -1.10
N SER A 2 13.54 8.08 -0.19
CA SER A 2 13.08 6.69 -0.26
C SER A 2 11.60 6.52 0.09
N SER A 3 10.99 7.41 0.87
CA SER A 3 9.54 7.42 1.14
C SER A 3 8.73 7.62 -0.13
N ASN A 4 9.16 8.53 -0.99
CA ASN A 4 8.49 8.80 -2.27
C ASN A 4 8.51 7.61 -3.22
N LYS A 5 9.55 6.78 -3.15
CA LYS A 5 9.67 5.56 -3.95
C LYS A 5 8.51 4.59 -3.66
N TYR A 6 8.15 4.41 -2.39
CA TYR A 6 7.05 3.54 -2.00
C TYR A 6 5.70 4.12 -2.43
N ILE A 7 5.50 5.42 -2.23
CA ILE A 7 4.27 6.12 -2.64
C ILE A 7 4.08 6.03 -4.15
N GLN A 8 5.14 6.22 -4.95
CA GLN A 8 5.09 6.13 -6.40
C GLN A 8 4.76 4.71 -6.89
N LYS A 9 5.18 3.68 -6.16
CA LYS A 9 4.84 2.29 -6.48
C LYS A 9 3.43 1.91 -6.04
N LEU A 10 2.96 2.45 -4.91
CA LEU A 10 1.63 2.17 -4.36
C LEU A 10 0.50 2.76 -5.19
N LYS A 11 0.67 3.97 -5.71
CA LYS A 11 -0.37 4.67 -6.46
C LYS A 11 -0.91 3.86 -7.64
N PRO A 12 -0.07 3.38 -8.59
CA PRO A 12 -0.58 2.60 -9.72
C PRO A 12 -1.21 1.27 -9.30
N LEU A 13 -0.73 0.63 -8.24
CA LEU A 13 -1.29 -0.62 -7.73
C LEU A 13 -2.69 -0.40 -7.15
N LYS A 14 -2.89 0.65 -6.39
CA LYS A 14 -4.20 1.02 -5.82
C LYS A 14 -5.18 1.40 -6.93
N GLU A 15 -4.75 2.12 -7.94
CA GLU A 15 -5.57 2.48 -9.09
C GLU A 15 -5.98 1.24 -9.88
N GLU A 16 -5.07 0.32 -10.12
CA GLU A 16 -5.35 -0.96 -10.79
C GLU A 16 -6.37 -1.78 -9.99
N LYS A 17 -6.21 -1.85 -8.67
CA LYS A 17 -7.14 -2.55 -7.80
C LYS A 17 -8.56 -2.01 -7.93
N ILE A 18 -8.73 -0.69 -7.92
CA ILE A 18 -10.05 -0.04 -8.09
C ILE A 18 -10.65 -0.41 -9.45
N LYS A 19 -9.87 -0.36 -10.53
CA LYS A 19 -10.35 -0.73 -11.87
C LYS A 19 -10.81 -2.18 -11.93
N ILE A 20 -10.08 -3.10 -11.32
CA ILE A 20 -10.42 -4.52 -11.32
C ILE A 20 -11.65 -4.79 -10.46
N ILE A 21 -11.80 -4.11 -9.33
CA ILE A 21 -13.02 -4.18 -8.50
C ILE A 21 -14.24 -3.75 -9.31
N ASN A 22 -14.13 -2.66 -10.07
CA ASN A 22 -15.22 -2.19 -10.95
C ASN A 22 -15.56 -3.22 -12.03
N ILE A 23 -14.54 -3.84 -12.64
CA ILE A 23 -14.74 -4.91 -13.62
C ILE A 23 -15.42 -6.12 -12.96
N LEU A 24 -15.02 -6.49 -11.77
CA LEU A 24 -15.61 -7.60 -11.02
C LEU A 24 -17.10 -7.33 -10.72
N GLU A 25 -17.46 -6.12 -10.33
CA GLU A 25 -18.85 -5.73 -10.11
C GLU A 25 -19.67 -5.86 -11.38
N GLN A 26 -19.13 -5.44 -12.54
CA GLN A 26 -19.78 -5.59 -13.83
C GLN A 26 -19.97 -7.05 -14.22
N LEU A 27 -18.96 -7.88 -13.99
CA LEU A 27 -19.02 -9.32 -14.25
C LEU A 27 -20.07 -10.02 -13.37
N ASN A 28 -20.16 -9.64 -12.10
CA ASN A 28 -21.16 -10.18 -11.17
C ASN A 28 -22.58 -9.77 -11.59
N ALA A 29 -22.74 -8.54 -12.08
CA ALA A 29 -24.03 -8.07 -12.61
C ALA A 29 -24.44 -8.88 -13.85
N LEU A 30 -23.52 -9.18 -14.75
CA LEU A 30 -23.77 -10.05 -15.91
C LEU A 30 -24.14 -11.45 -15.49
N LYS A 31 -23.52 -11.97 -14.44
CA LYS A 31 -23.84 -13.28 -13.88
C LYS A 31 -25.26 -13.35 -13.35
N GLU A 32 -25.73 -12.30 -12.69
CA GLU A 32 -27.09 -12.23 -12.13
C GLU A 32 -28.17 -12.11 -13.18
N ASN A 33 -27.87 -11.57 -14.36
CA ASN A 33 -28.83 -11.41 -15.44
C ASN A 33 -29.18 -12.70 -16.21
N LYS A 34 -28.72 -13.85 -15.75
CA LYS A 34 -28.96 -15.16 -16.37
C LYS A 34 -30.40 -15.64 -16.41
N ASN A 35 -31.25 -15.13 -15.56
CA ASN A 35 -32.63 -15.60 -15.41
C ASN A 35 -33.51 -15.25 -16.60
N LEU A 36 -32.99 -14.55 -17.60
CA LEU A 36 -33.69 -14.16 -18.82
C LEU A 36 -33.70 -15.23 -19.92
N ASN A 37 -33.01 -16.37 -19.71
CA ASN A 37 -32.75 -17.37 -20.75
C ASN A 37 -33.59 -18.64 -20.63
N LYS A 38 -34.82 -18.56 -20.13
CA LYS A 38 -35.64 -19.74 -19.84
C LYS A 38 -36.23 -20.44 -21.09
N ASP A 39 -36.28 -19.78 -22.23
CA ASP A 39 -36.94 -20.26 -23.46
C ASP A 39 -35.96 -20.45 -24.63
N LEU A 40 -34.71 -20.78 -24.38
CA LEU A 40 -33.70 -20.92 -25.42
C LEU A 40 -33.74 -22.32 -26.05
N SER A 41 -33.45 -22.41 -27.38
CA SER A 41 -33.18 -23.68 -28.07
C SER A 41 -31.94 -24.36 -27.53
N GLY A 42 -31.77 -25.67 -27.83
CA GLY A 42 -30.59 -26.42 -27.37
C GLY A 42 -29.25 -25.80 -27.76
N TRP A 43 -29.18 -25.20 -29.00
CA TRP A 43 -27.98 -24.51 -29.46
C TRP A 43 -27.75 -23.19 -28.70
N GLU A 44 -28.81 -22.43 -28.49
CA GLU A 44 -28.76 -21.17 -27.72
C GLU A 44 -28.38 -21.43 -26.27
N LEU A 45 -28.92 -22.51 -25.65
CA LEU A 45 -28.55 -22.93 -24.30
C LEU A 45 -27.07 -23.30 -24.20
N LYS A 46 -26.52 -23.97 -25.20
CA LYS A 46 -25.10 -24.32 -25.24
C LYS A 46 -24.23 -23.08 -25.36
N SER A 47 -24.62 -22.14 -26.22
CA SER A 47 -23.92 -20.84 -26.36
C SER A 47 -23.98 -20.03 -25.08
N ALA A 48 -25.15 -19.95 -24.45
CA ALA A 48 -25.34 -19.25 -23.17
C ALA A 48 -24.50 -19.90 -22.06
N SER A 49 -24.42 -21.22 -22.00
CA SER A 49 -23.60 -21.96 -21.05
C SER A 49 -22.12 -21.67 -21.24
N ASN A 50 -21.64 -21.58 -22.50
CA ASN A 50 -20.26 -21.24 -22.80
C ASN A 50 -19.93 -19.80 -22.38
N ILE A 51 -20.82 -18.86 -22.62
CA ILE A 51 -20.66 -17.47 -22.18
C ILE A 51 -20.61 -17.39 -20.66
N GLU A 52 -21.51 -18.10 -19.99
CA GLU A 52 -21.56 -18.23 -18.55
C GLU A 52 -20.24 -18.73 -17.97
N LYS A 53 -19.69 -19.78 -18.56
CA LYS A 53 -18.39 -20.33 -18.16
C LYS A 53 -17.27 -19.31 -18.31
N LYS A 54 -17.26 -18.55 -19.41
CA LYS A 54 -16.29 -17.47 -19.63
C LYS A 54 -16.41 -16.36 -18.58
N ILE A 55 -17.63 -15.99 -18.21
CA ILE A 55 -17.88 -15.00 -17.15
C ILE A 55 -17.33 -15.50 -15.83
N PHE A 56 -17.59 -16.76 -15.48
CA PHE A 56 -17.06 -17.39 -14.28
C PHE A 56 -15.54 -17.38 -14.25
N ASP A 57 -14.90 -17.73 -15.37
CA ASP A 57 -13.44 -17.74 -15.48
C ASP A 57 -12.87 -16.33 -15.30
N GLN A 58 -13.52 -15.30 -15.87
CA GLN A 58 -13.09 -13.91 -15.74
C GLN A 58 -13.27 -13.39 -14.31
N ILE A 59 -14.34 -13.79 -13.63
CA ILE A 59 -14.55 -13.45 -12.21
C ILE A 59 -13.43 -14.04 -11.37
N SER A 60 -13.11 -15.31 -11.58
CA SER A 60 -12.02 -16.00 -10.87
C SER A 60 -10.67 -15.31 -11.08
N LEU A 61 -10.35 -14.93 -12.33
CA LEU A 61 -9.13 -14.21 -12.65
C LEU A 61 -9.09 -12.82 -11.97
N ALA A 62 -10.20 -12.09 -11.99
CA ALA A 62 -10.30 -10.79 -11.34
C ALA A 62 -10.09 -10.90 -9.83
N GLU A 63 -10.73 -11.86 -9.19
CA GLU A 63 -10.58 -12.11 -7.75
C GLU A 63 -9.14 -12.46 -7.38
N THR A 64 -8.50 -13.30 -8.17
CA THR A 64 -7.09 -13.67 -7.98
C THR A 64 -6.18 -12.45 -8.12
N ARG A 65 -6.42 -11.62 -9.13
CA ARG A 65 -5.63 -10.40 -9.34
C ARG A 65 -5.80 -9.43 -8.19
N ILE A 66 -7.02 -9.26 -7.68
CA ILE A 66 -7.29 -8.40 -6.52
C ILE A 66 -6.51 -8.91 -5.31
N ARG A 67 -6.54 -10.20 -5.02
CA ARG A 67 -5.78 -10.78 -3.90
C ARG A 67 -4.27 -10.53 -4.05
N ASN A 68 -3.74 -10.72 -5.24
CA ASN A 68 -2.32 -10.48 -5.52
C ASN A 68 -1.95 -9.00 -5.35
N LEU A 69 -2.80 -8.09 -5.81
CA LEU A 69 -2.61 -6.65 -5.63
C LEU A 69 -2.67 -6.26 -4.16
N GLU A 70 -3.61 -6.81 -3.39
CA GLU A 70 -3.72 -6.57 -1.95
C GLU A 70 -2.46 -7.01 -1.21
N THR A 71 -1.93 -8.18 -1.56
CA THR A 71 -0.69 -8.70 -0.97
C THR A 71 0.49 -7.78 -1.27
N GLU A 72 0.62 -7.33 -2.51
CA GLU A 72 1.69 -6.43 -2.93
C GLU A 72 1.56 -5.05 -2.28
N ILE A 73 0.34 -4.51 -2.23
CA ILE A 73 0.04 -3.23 -1.58
C ILE A 73 0.38 -3.30 -0.09
N ASN A 74 -0.07 -4.35 0.59
CA ASN A 74 0.20 -4.54 2.02
C ASN A 74 1.70 -4.66 2.30
N TYR A 75 2.43 -5.36 1.45
CA TYR A 75 3.89 -5.48 1.55
C TYR A 75 4.57 -4.12 1.43
N LEU A 76 4.20 -3.32 0.42
CA LEU A 76 4.78 -2.00 0.19
C LEU A 76 4.39 -1.00 1.29
N GLU A 77 3.15 -1.05 1.78
CA GLU A 77 2.70 -0.21 2.89
C GLU A 77 3.48 -0.51 4.16
N LYS A 78 3.72 -1.79 4.44
CA LYS A 78 4.53 -2.21 5.58
C LYS A 78 5.97 -1.72 5.45
N LYS A 79 6.57 -1.84 4.28
CA LYS A 79 7.91 -1.33 4.00
C LYS A 79 8.00 0.18 4.15
N PHE A 80 7.01 0.89 3.66
CA PHE A 80 6.90 2.34 3.82
C PHE A 80 6.84 2.73 5.30
N LEU A 81 5.98 2.06 6.07
CA LEU A 81 5.84 2.32 7.50
C LEU A 81 7.13 2.03 8.25
N ASP A 82 7.78 0.91 7.99
CA ASP A 82 9.08 0.57 8.59
C ASP A 82 10.13 1.63 8.28
N HIS A 83 10.16 2.11 7.03
CA HIS A 83 11.08 3.17 6.62
C HIS A 83 10.81 4.48 7.36
N GLU A 84 9.55 4.88 7.49
CA GLU A 84 9.16 6.09 8.22
C GLU A 84 9.52 6.00 9.71
N ILE A 85 9.32 4.84 10.32
CA ILE A 85 9.68 4.60 11.73
C ILE A 85 11.20 4.72 11.92
N ARG A 86 12.00 4.12 11.03
CA ARG A 86 13.46 4.22 11.08
C ARG A 86 13.95 5.64 10.91
N LYS A 87 13.35 6.37 9.98
CA LYS A 87 13.64 7.78 9.74
C LYS A 87 13.36 8.62 10.98
N LYS A 88 12.21 8.42 11.61
CA LYS A 88 11.82 9.11 12.84
C LYS A 88 12.80 8.82 13.97
N ARG A 89 13.16 7.55 14.18
CA ARG A 89 14.13 7.14 15.21
C ARG A 89 15.50 7.76 14.95
N SER A 90 15.94 7.79 13.71
CA SER A 90 17.21 8.42 13.33
C SER A 90 17.24 9.91 13.63
N LEU A 91 16.14 10.63 13.32
CA LEU A 91 16.01 12.05 13.61
C LEU A 91 15.98 12.32 15.10
N GLU A 92 15.26 11.52 15.88
CA GLU A 92 15.20 11.63 17.35
C GLU A 92 16.58 11.38 17.96
N LYS A 93 17.30 10.39 17.48
CA LYS A 93 18.66 10.09 17.94
C LYS A 93 19.61 11.24 17.62
N SER A 94 19.56 11.80 16.43
CA SER A 94 20.37 12.96 16.04
C SER A 94 20.06 14.18 16.90
N ALA A 95 18.79 14.46 17.15
CA ALA A 95 18.37 15.55 18.02
C ALA A 95 18.87 15.35 19.46
N PHE A 96 18.81 14.13 19.98
CA PHE A 96 19.34 13.80 21.32
C PHE A 96 20.85 14.01 21.37
N ILE A 97 21.60 13.54 20.39
CA ILE A 97 23.06 13.71 20.33
C ILE A 97 23.43 15.18 20.27
N ASN A 98 22.76 15.97 19.42
CA ASN A 98 23.01 17.41 19.30
C ASN A 98 22.73 18.13 20.61
N LYS A 99 21.66 17.79 21.29
CA LYS A 99 21.32 18.37 22.60
C LYS A 99 22.38 18.03 23.65
N THR A 100 22.83 16.79 23.69
CA THR A 100 23.87 16.31 24.60
C THR A 100 25.18 17.07 24.37
N VAL A 101 25.61 17.22 23.12
CA VAL A 101 26.82 17.97 22.77
C VAL A 101 26.70 19.44 23.17
N TYR A 102 25.55 20.06 22.96
CA TYR A 102 25.30 21.43 23.37
C TYR A 102 25.44 21.61 24.89
N LEU A 103 24.85 20.72 25.68
CA LEU A 103 24.95 20.76 27.12
C LEU A 103 26.37 20.55 27.64
N GLU A 104 27.13 19.65 27.03
CA GLU A 104 28.54 19.43 27.36
C GLU A 104 29.38 20.65 27.07
N ASN A 105 29.15 21.34 25.96
CA ASN A 105 29.86 22.56 25.59
C ASN A 105 29.54 23.69 26.57
N GLU A 106 28.28 23.86 26.97
CA GLU A 106 27.90 24.82 27.99
C GLU A 106 28.63 24.57 29.31
N LYS A 107 28.69 23.32 29.72
CA LYS A 107 29.36 22.91 30.95
C LYS A 107 30.85 23.26 30.90
N LYS A 108 31.51 23.00 29.78
CA LYS A 108 32.92 23.36 29.56
C LYS A 108 33.16 24.86 29.64
N GLU A 109 32.29 25.64 29.01
CA GLU A 109 32.37 27.10 29.05
C GLU A 109 32.23 27.63 30.49
N ASP A 110 31.29 27.08 31.27
CA ASP A 110 31.11 27.43 32.66
C ASP A 110 32.31 27.07 33.51
N GLU A 111 32.90 25.92 33.30
CA GLU A 111 34.12 25.48 33.98
C GLU A 111 35.32 26.40 33.66
N GLU A 112 35.48 26.80 32.42
CA GLU A 112 36.50 27.75 31.97
C GLU A 112 36.34 29.13 32.63
N LEU A 113 35.10 29.61 32.66
CA LEU A 113 34.75 30.89 33.35
C LEU A 113 35.05 30.85 34.84
N GLN A 114 34.74 29.74 35.50
CA GLN A 114 35.06 29.56 36.93
C GLN A 114 36.55 29.50 37.18
N ALA A 115 37.30 28.84 36.29
CA ALA A 115 38.76 28.82 36.40
C ALA A 115 39.38 30.19 36.24
N LEU A 116 38.87 31.04 35.35
CA LEU A 116 39.28 32.43 35.18
C LEU A 116 38.96 33.29 36.42
N ARG A 117 37.82 33.05 37.07
CA ARG A 117 37.46 33.77 38.28
C ARG A 117 38.32 33.45 39.51
N LYS A 118 38.85 32.21 39.56
CA LYS A 118 39.72 31.76 40.65
C LYS A 118 41.17 32.18 40.47
N ALA A 119 41.54 32.58 39.31
CA ALA A 119 42.88 33.13 39.04
C ALA A 119 42.93 34.60 39.35
#